data_f1751da06eb10877e5cc958cff06b9dd
#
_entry.id   f1751da06eb10877e5cc958cff06b9dd
#
_cell.length_a   1.000
_cell.length_b   1.000
_cell.length_c   1.000
_cell.angle_alpha   90.00
_cell.angle_beta   90.00
_cell.angle_gamma   90.00
#
_symmetry.space_group_name_H-M   'P 1'
#
loop_
_entity.id
_entity.type
_entity.pdbx_description
1 polymer ?
#
loop_
_entity_poly.entity_id
_entity_poly.type
_entity_poly.pdbx_seq_one_letter_code
_entity_poly.pdbx_strand_id
1 'polypeptide(L)'
;MGQASSHMRRGRGGHHLDGGVRQRRKRHIIGGPLFEIEPAESYTSDDLNYSDPDSRVSKEHDDESLRDVKLKTTDVPDWSSYTTVYIGYPIWWGEAAWPVNAFVRANDFSGKTVIPFCTSASSPLGSSASNLAKLASTGDWKEGQRFNSSANTQTAEDWVKQQS
;
A
#
# COMPACT_ATOMS: atom_id res chain seq x y z
N MET A 1 -6.65 -6.58 -9.87
CA MET A 1 -6.87 -5.33 -9.14
C MET A 1 -6.17 -5.39 -7.81
N GLY A 2 -5.26 -4.46 -7.57
CA GLY A 2 -4.41 -4.53 -6.40
C GLY A 2 -5.10 -3.98 -5.17
N GLN A 3 -5.27 -4.81 -4.16
CA GLN A 3 -5.49 -4.31 -2.81
C GLN A 3 -4.21 -3.60 -2.35
N ALA A 4 -4.37 -2.51 -1.63
CA ALA A 4 -3.24 -1.86 -1.01
C ALA A 4 -2.62 -2.78 0.04
N SER A 5 -1.31 -2.93 0.00
CA SER A 5 -0.59 -3.79 0.93
C SER A 5 0.64 -3.10 1.47
N SER A 6 0.96 -3.33 2.72
CA SER A 6 2.20 -2.91 3.32
C SER A 6 3.15 -4.10 3.50
N HIS A 7 4.43 -3.88 3.24
CA HIS A 7 5.48 -4.86 3.35
C HIS A 7 6.45 -4.42 4.42
N MET A 8 6.75 -5.28 5.35
CA MET A 8 7.59 -4.99 6.50
C MET A 8 8.80 -5.89 6.52
N ARG A 9 9.95 -5.31 6.84
CA ARG A 9 11.18 -6.07 7.01
C ARG A 9 11.50 -6.22 8.49
N ARG A 10 11.68 -7.45 8.90
CA ARG A 10 12.19 -7.83 10.22
C ARG A 10 13.64 -8.27 10.11
N GLY A 11 14.37 -8.05 11.16
CA GLY A 11 15.70 -8.65 11.30
C GLY A 11 15.73 -10.17 11.53
N ARG A 12 14.56 -10.84 11.70
CA ARG A 12 14.41 -12.31 11.78
C ARG A 12 13.00 -12.75 11.46
N GLY A 13 12.89 -13.88 10.79
CA GLY A 13 11.70 -14.37 10.13
C GLY A 13 10.50 -14.75 11.01
N GLY A 14 9.35 -14.64 10.45
CA GLY A 14 8.09 -15.15 10.96
C GLY A 14 7.18 -15.54 9.80
N HIS A 15 6.50 -16.66 9.96
CA HIS A 15 5.61 -17.22 8.95
C HIS A 15 4.23 -16.57 9.01
N HIS A 16 3.68 -16.23 7.85
CA HIS A 16 2.25 -16.01 7.70
C HIS A 16 1.74 -16.64 6.41
N LEU A 17 0.54 -17.19 6.50
CA LEU A 17 -0.11 -17.94 5.44
C LEU A 17 -0.99 -17.04 4.58
N ASP A 18 -0.73 -17.12 3.30
CA ASP A 18 -1.64 -17.16 2.18
C ASP A 18 -2.33 -15.90 1.65
N GLY A 19 -2.12 -15.77 0.40
CA GLY A 19 -2.81 -14.83 -0.50
C GLY A 19 -2.12 -14.74 -1.85
N GLY A 20 -2.29 -15.73 -2.70
CA GLY A 20 -2.00 -15.69 -4.11
C GLY A 20 -0.52 -15.54 -4.56
N VAL A 21 -0.23 -16.03 -5.73
CA VAL A 21 1.11 -16.09 -6.35
C VAL A 21 1.83 -14.73 -6.40
N ARG A 22 1.08 -13.63 -6.56
CA ARG A 22 1.63 -12.27 -6.60
C ARG A 22 2.13 -11.79 -5.24
N GLN A 23 1.44 -12.13 -4.17
CA GLN A 23 1.81 -11.76 -2.80
C GLN A 23 3.02 -12.56 -2.33
N ARG A 24 3.12 -13.83 -2.70
CA ARG A 24 4.30 -14.65 -2.41
C ARG A 24 5.57 -14.08 -3.04
N ARG A 25 5.49 -13.57 -4.28
CA ARG A 25 6.64 -12.96 -4.97
C ARG A 25 7.11 -11.69 -4.27
N LYS A 26 6.20 -10.79 -3.91
CA LYS A 26 6.54 -9.54 -3.22
C LYS A 26 7.19 -9.80 -1.85
N ARG A 27 6.66 -10.77 -1.11
CA ARG A 27 7.18 -11.20 0.18
C ARG A 27 8.61 -11.73 0.09
N HIS A 28 8.89 -12.51 -0.94
CA HIS A 28 10.22 -13.07 -1.18
C HIS A 28 11.25 -11.99 -1.48
N ILE A 29 10.88 -10.97 -2.24
CA ILE A 29 11.75 -9.86 -2.61
C ILE A 29 12.16 -9.02 -1.40
N ILE A 30 11.21 -8.65 -0.56
CA ILE A 30 11.44 -7.78 0.60
C ILE A 30 11.98 -8.59 1.80
N GLY A 31 11.71 -9.89 1.84
CA GLY A 31 12.20 -10.79 2.87
C GLY A 31 11.53 -10.62 4.23
N GLY A 32 10.38 -9.95 4.30
CA GLY A 32 9.62 -9.71 5.52
C GLY A 32 8.18 -10.18 5.45
N PRO A 33 7.45 -10.11 6.58
CA PRO A 33 6.04 -10.45 6.58
C PRO A 33 5.22 -9.46 5.76
N LEU A 34 4.13 -9.94 5.19
CA LEU A 34 3.15 -9.16 4.46
C LEU A 34 1.96 -8.90 5.36
N PHE A 35 1.60 -7.61 5.51
CA PHE A 35 0.33 -7.19 6.09
C PHE A 35 -0.55 -6.64 4.97
N GLU A 36 -1.75 -7.15 4.85
CA GLU A 36 -2.71 -6.71 3.85
C GLU A 36 -3.64 -5.64 4.45
N ILE A 37 -3.73 -4.50 3.77
CA ILE A 37 -4.68 -3.44 4.13
C ILE A 37 -6.02 -3.81 3.50
N GLU A 38 -6.94 -4.31 4.31
CA GLU A 38 -8.24 -4.80 3.86
C GLU A 38 -9.37 -3.88 4.31
N PRO A 39 -10.18 -3.35 3.39
CA PRO A 39 -11.42 -2.70 3.74
C PRO A 39 -12.34 -3.65 4.50
N ALA A 40 -13.06 -3.15 5.51
CA ALA A 40 -14.06 -3.93 6.24
C ALA A 40 -15.15 -4.45 5.30
N GLU A 41 -15.50 -3.64 4.31
CA GLU A 41 -16.35 -4.00 3.18
C GLU A 41 -15.49 -4.04 1.92
N SER A 42 -15.24 -5.24 1.42
CA SER A 42 -14.38 -5.46 0.25
C SER A 42 -14.96 -4.82 -1.01
N TYR A 43 -14.08 -4.29 -1.85
CA TYR A 43 -14.47 -3.80 -3.17
C TYR A 43 -14.65 -4.98 -4.13
N THR A 44 -15.79 -5.04 -4.76
CA THR A 44 -16.05 -5.96 -5.88
C THR A 44 -15.49 -5.42 -7.18
N SER A 45 -15.50 -6.20 -8.24
CA SER A 45 -15.12 -5.72 -9.57
C SER A 45 -16.02 -4.58 -10.05
N ASP A 46 -17.31 -4.64 -9.72
CA ASP A 46 -18.28 -3.60 -10.08
C ASP A 46 -18.02 -2.33 -9.26
N ASP A 47 -17.70 -2.47 -7.97
CA ASP A 47 -17.32 -1.35 -7.10
C ASP A 47 -16.08 -0.59 -7.61
N LEU A 48 -15.17 -1.28 -8.26
CA LEU A 48 -13.92 -0.71 -8.80
C LEU A 48 -14.04 -0.25 -10.26
N ASN A 49 -15.21 -0.30 -10.85
CA ASN A 49 -15.43 0.15 -12.22
C ASN A 49 -15.48 1.69 -12.29
N TYR A 50 -14.32 2.31 -12.45
CA TYR A 50 -14.19 3.77 -12.54
C TYR A 50 -14.85 4.39 -13.79
N SER A 51 -15.25 3.57 -14.76
CA SER A 51 -16.01 4.01 -15.96
C SER A 51 -17.51 4.11 -15.69
N ASP A 52 -17.99 3.53 -14.61
CA ASP A 52 -19.37 3.62 -14.17
C ASP A 52 -19.51 4.70 -13.10
N PRO A 53 -20.25 5.80 -13.36
CA PRO A 53 -20.45 6.86 -12.40
C PRO A 53 -21.21 6.43 -11.14
N ASP A 54 -21.96 5.34 -11.24
CA ASP A 54 -22.72 4.77 -10.12
C ASP A 54 -21.94 3.76 -9.28
N SER A 55 -20.73 3.40 -9.71
CA SER A 55 -19.86 2.51 -8.92
C SER A 55 -19.47 3.13 -7.59
N ARG A 56 -19.14 2.28 -6.62
CA ARG A 56 -18.69 2.73 -5.29
C ARG A 56 -17.47 3.65 -5.39
N VAL A 57 -16.45 3.26 -6.15
CA VAL A 57 -15.21 4.02 -6.25
C VAL A 57 -15.41 5.38 -6.94
N SER A 58 -16.33 5.47 -7.92
CA SER A 58 -16.67 6.74 -8.58
C SER A 58 -17.41 7.69 -7.63
N LYS A 59 -18.35 7.18 -6.85
CA LYS A 59 -19.05 7.98 -5.83
C LYS A 59 -18.09 8.47 -4.74
N GLU A 60 -17.18 7.63 -4.30
CA GLU A 60 -16.13 8.01 -3.33
C GLU A 60 -15.16 9.03 -3.93
N HIS A 61 -14.91 8.99 -5.23
CA HIS A 61 -14.12 10.01 -5.91
C HIS A 61 -14.83 11.36 -5.94
N ASP A 62 -16.11 11.38 -6.25
CA ASP A 62 -16.90 12.60 -6.38
C ASP A 62 -17.26 13.23 -5.02
N ASP A 63 -17.34 12.41 -3.98
CA ASP A 63 -17.63 12.86 -2.61
C ASP A 63 -16.54 12.37 -1.64
N GLU A 64 -15.65 13.29 -1.27
CA GLU A 64 -14.53 12.98 -0.35
C GLU A 64 -14.97 12.49 1.02
N SER A 65 -16.18 12.84 1.47
CA SER A 65 -16.70 12.36 2.75
C SER A 65 -16.90 10.84 2.78
N LEU A 66 -17.05 10.22 1.62
CA LEU A 66 -17.19 8.78 1.47
C LEU A 66 -15.85 8.02 1.45
N ARG A 67 -14.72 8.74 1.38
CA ARG A 67 -13.37 8.14 1.32
C ARG A 67 -12.82 7.68 2.65
N ASP A 68 -13.52 7.90 3.74
CA ASP A 68 -13.16 7.38 5.07
C ASP A 68 -13.53 5.90 5.18
N VAL A 69 -12.76 5.08 4.49
CA VAL A 69 -12.99 3.64 4.36
C VAL A 69 -12.51 2.93 5.62
N LYS A 70 -13.44 2.28 6.32
CA LYS A 70 -13.10 1.44 7.47
C LYS A 70 -12.31 0.21 7.03
N LEU A 71 -11.29 -0.14 7.80
CA LEU A 71 -10.48 -1.33 7.61
C LEU A 71 -10.93 -2.45 8.55
N LYS A 72 -10.70 -3.70 8.16
CA LYS A 72 -10.91 -4.86 9.04
C LYS A 72 -10.07 -4.77 10.30
N THR A 73 -8.82 -4.34 10.16
CA THR A 73 -7.91 -4.01 11.24
C THR A 73 -6.86 -3.02 10.76
N THR A 74 -6.38 -2.18 11.65
CA THR A 74 -5.22 -1.32 11.45
C THR A 74 -4.02 -1.81 12.26
N ASP A 75 -4.22 -2.79 13.12
CA ASP A 75 -3.21 -3.31 14.03
C ASP A 75 -2.30 -4.30 13.32
N VAL A 76 -1.04 -3.95 13.23
CA VAL A 76 -0.01 -4.82 12.68
C VAL A 76 0.70 -5.53 13.82
N PRO A 77 0.71 -6.88 13.87
CA PRO A 77 1.43 -7.61 14.90
C PRO A 77 2.91 -7.21 14.95
N ASP A 78 3.43 -6.99 16.15
CA ASP A 78 4.83 -6.60 16.37
C ASP A 78 5.26 -5.29 15.70
N TRP A 79 4.34 -4.35 15.50
CA TRP A 79 4.58 -3.09 14.82
C TRP A 79 5.84 -2.37 15.31
N SER A 80 6.05 -2.30 16.61
CA SER A 80 7.20 -1.64 17.22
C SER A 80 8.57 -2.28 16.87
N SER A 81 8.58 -3.52 16.45
CA SER A 81 9.80 -4.25 16.08
C SER A 81 10.30 -3.95 14.66
N TYR A 82 9.49 -3.32 13.82
CA TYR A 82 9.86 -2.97 12.46
C TYR A 82 10.51 -1.61 12.39
N THR A 83 11.64 -1.52 11.71
CA THR A 83 12.38 -0.28 11.47
C THR A 83 12.20 0.24 10.04
N THR A 84 11.89 -0.63 9.11
CA THR A 84 11.61 -0.29 7.70
C THR A 84 10.28 -0.87 7.28
N VAL A 85 9.43 0.00 6.71
CA VAL A 85 8.09 -0.35 6.22
C VAL A 85 7.97 0.01 4.75
N TYR A 86 7.63 -0.98 3.92
CA TYR A 86 7.26 -0.76 2.53
C TYR A 86 5.74 -0.67 2.42
N ILE A 87 5.23 0.41 1.87
CA ILE A 87 3.79 0.60 1.64
C ILE A 87 3.51 0.58 0.15
N GLY A 88 2.81 -0.46 -0.32
CA GLY A 88 2.42 -0.62 -1.70
C GLY A 88 0.92 -0.37 -1.91
N TYR A 89 0.58 0.38 -2.97
CA TYR A 89 -0.80 0.74 -3.26
C TYR A 89 -1.05 0.98 -4.76
N PRO A 90 -2.27 0.76 -5.24
CA PRO A 90 -2.66 1.21 -6.56
C PRO A 90 -2.95 2.71 -6.55
N ILE A 91 -2.87 3.33 -7.73
CA ILE A 91 -3.24 4.73 -7.93
C ILE A 91 -4.70 4.81 -8.36
N TRP A 92 -5.49 5.60 -7.65
CA TRP A 92 -6.86 5.96 -7.97
C TRP A 92 -6.95 7.48 -8.18
N TRP A 93 -7.26 7.90 -9.42
CA TRP A 93 -7.33 9.32 -9.80
C TRP A 93 -6.11 10.15 -9.33
N GLY A 94 -4.91 9.61 -9.52
CA GLY A 94 -3.66 10.30 -9.15
C GLY A 94 -3.29 10.24 -7.68
N GLU A 95 -4.10 9.58 -6.85
CA GLU A 95 -3.89 9.44 -5.41
C GLU A 95 -3.69 7.97 -5.02
N ALA A 96 -3.18 7.74 -3.82
CA ALA A 96 -3.19 6.40 -3.26
C ALA A 96 -4.63 5.92 -3.02
N ALA A 97 -4.90 4.66 -3.26
CA ALA A 97 -6.22 4.08 -2.97
C ALA A 97 -6.67 4.43 -1.55
N TRP A 98 -7.92 4.86 -1.40
CA TRP A 98 -8.45 5.41 -0.14
C TRP A 98 -8.22 4.55 1.11
N PRO A 99 -8.30 3.21 1.05
CA PRO A 99 -8.04 2.39 2.23
C PRO A 99 -6.67 2.60 2.87
N VAL A 100 -5.66 2.99 2.09
CA VAL A 100 -4.31 3.28 2.62
C VAL A 100 -4.31 4.50 3.52
N ASN A 101 -5.15 5.49 3.23
CA ASN A 101 -5.25 6.70 4.05
C ASN A 101 -5.65 6.37 5.50
N ALA A 102 -6.63 5.49 5.67
CA ALA A 102 -7.06 5.03 7.00
C ALA A 102 -5.95 4.29 7.74
N PHE A 103 -5.18 3.46 7.05
CA PHE A 103 -4.04 2.74 7.63
C PHE A 103 -2.94 3.68 8.13
N VAL A 104 -2.52 4.65 7.32
CA VAL A 104 -1.44 5.57 7.71
C VAL A 104 -1.86 6.53 8.81
N ARG A 105 -3.13 6.91 8.88
CA ARG A 105 -3.65 7.73 9.98
C ARG A 105 -3.68 6.98 11.31
N ALA A 106 -3.92 5.69 11.27
CA ALA A 106 -4.09 4.86 12.47
C ALA A 106 -2.79 4.38 13.09
N ASN A 107 -1.66 4.46 12.38
CA ASN A 107 -0.38 3.92 12.83
C ASN A 107 0.65 5.02 13.06
N ASP A 108 1.46 4.84 14.08
CA ASP A 108 2.61 5.69 14.38
C ASP A 108 3.86 5.15 13.68
N PHE A 109 4.43 5.94 12.78
CA PHE A 109 5.64 5.60 12.02
C PHE A 109 6.91 6.20 12.64
N SER A 110 6.85 6.77 13.83
CA SER A 110 8.00 7.36 14.50
C SER A 110 9.16 6.36 14.61
N GLY A 111 10.36 6.78 14.24
CA GLY A 111 11.56 5.94 14.23
C GLY A 111 11.63 4.92 13.11
N LYS A 112 10.68 4.96 12.16
CA LYS A 112 10.65 4.06 11.02
C LYS A 112 11.02 4.76 9.73
N THR A 113 11.74 4.06 8.87
CA THR A 113 11.92 4.42 7.47
C THR A 113 10.76 3.86 6.67
N VAL A 114 10.02 4.72 5.97
CA VAL A 114 8.85 4.33 5.17
C VAL A 114 9.17 4.49 3.69
N ILE A 115 9.02 3.42 2.93
CA ILE A 115 9.36 3.36 1.51
C ILE A 115 8.08 3.07 0.73
N PRO A 116 7.43 4.09 0.16
CA PRO A 116 6.21 3.91 -0.61
C PRO A 116 6.50 3.42 -2.02
N PHE A 117 5.59 2.63 -2.58
CA PHE A 117 5.61 2.27 -4.00
C PHE A 117 4.18 2.08 -4.52
N CYS A 118 4.00 2.33 -5.79
CA CYS A 118 2.70 2.11 -6.43
C CYS A 118 2.81 1.22 -7.66
N THR A 119 1.69 0.63 -8.03
CA THR A 119 1.52 -0.08 -9.29
C THR A 119 0.41 0.59 -10.09
N SER A 120 0.67 0.86 -11.35
CA SER A 120 -0.30 1.44 -12.26
C SER A 120 0.01 1.06 -13.70
N ALA A 121 -1.00 1.12 -14.57
CA ALA A 121 -0.79 0.91 -16.00
C ALA A 121 -0.03 2.09 -16.63
N SER A 122 -0.39 3.32 -16.26
CA SER A 122 0.18 4.55 -16.85
C SER A 122 0.35 5.70 -15.85
N SER A 123 -0.47 5.76 -14.80
CA SER A 123 -0.42 6.87 -13.85
C SER A 123 0.90 6.90 -13.09
N PRO A 124 1.54 8.08 -12.96
CA PRO A 124 2.77 8.23 -12.20
C PRO A 124 2.51 8.11 -10.69
N LEU A 125 3.58 7.95 -9.91
CA LEU A 125 3.52 8.04 -8.44
C LEU A 125 2.96 9.41 -8.00
N GLY A 126 3.32 10.47 -8.72
CA GLY A 126 2.86 11.83 -8.46
C GLY A 126 3.12 12.27 -7.03
N SER A 127 2.17 12.95 -6.44
CA SER A 127 2.21 13.39 -5.04
C SER A 127 1.63 12.38 -4.05
N SER A 128 1.27 11.17 -4.50
CA SER A 128 0.61 10.17 -3.64
C SER A 128 1.42 9.82 -2.40
N ALA A 129 2.72 9.60 -2.55
CA ALA A 129 3.62 9.30 -1.43
C ALA A 129 3.74 10.45 -0.43
N SER A 130 3.91 11.68 -0.92
CA SER A 130 4.00 12.86 -0.07
C SER A 130 2.68 13.17 0.65
N ASN A 131 1.56 12.91 0.02
CA ASN A 131 0.24 13.03 0.65
C ASN A 131 0.06 12.02 1.79
N LEU A 132 0.47 10.77 1.59
CA LEU A 132 0.47 9.76 2.65
C LEU A 132 1.38 10.15 3.82
N ALA A 133 2.56 10.67 3.54
CA ALA A 133 3.49 11.16 4.57
C ALA A 133 2.87 12.28 5.43
N LYS A 134 2.14 13.20 4.81
CA LYS A 134 1.41 14.25 5.53
C LYS A 134 0.29 13.69 6.40
N LEU A 135 -0.45 12.70 5.90
CA LEU A 135 -1.52 12.05 6.65
C LEU A 135 -0.99 11.25 7.84
N ALA A 136 0.13 10.56 7.68
CA ALA A 136 0.79 9.81 8.74
C ALA A 136 1.39 10.73 9.81
N SER A 137 1.87 11.90 9.42
CA SER A 137 2.53 12.93 10.26
C SER A 137 3.78 12.46 11.01
N THR A 138 4.16 11.22 10.93
CA THR A 138 5.34 10.61 11.57
C THR A 138 6.10 9.72 10.60
N GLY A 139 7.36 9.43 10.92
CA GLY A 139 8.22 8.57 10.12
C GLY A 139 9.16 9.32 9.17
N ASP A 140 10.19 8.63 8.73
CA ASP A 140 11.11 9.09 7.69
C ASP A 140 10.67 8.49 6.34
N TRP A 141 9.89 9.26 5.61
CA TRP A 141 9.32 8.88 4.34
C TRP A 141 10.30 9.14 3.21
N LYS A 142 10.68 8.08 2.52
CA LYS A 142 11.58 8.14 1.38
C LYS A 142 10.81 8.44 0.09
N GLU A 143 11.55 8.82 -0.94
CA GLU A 143 11.04 8.91 -2.29
C GLU A 143 10.54 7.54 -2.74
N GLY A 144 9.35 7.51 -3.31
CA GLY A 144 8.73 6.27 -3.72
C GLY A 144 9.12 5.83 -5.12
N GLN A 145 8.59 4.68 -5.52
CA GLN A 145 8.79 4.12 -6.85
C GLN A 145 7.44 3.68 -7.45
N ARG A 146 7.26 4.00 -8.73
CA ARG A 146 6.18 3.42 -9.51
C ARG A 146 6.67 2.18 -10.24
N PHE A 147 5.86 1.12 -10.22
CA PHE A 147 6.05 -0.05 -11.07
C PHE A 147 4.90 -0.15 -12.07
N ASN A 148 5.24 -0.48 -13.31
CA ASN A 148 4.23 -0.89 -14.27
C ASN A 148 3.54 -2.18 -13.78
N SER A 149 2.27 -2.35 -14.11
CA SER A 149 1.52 -3.57 -13.77
C SER A 149 2.14 -4.84 -14.35
N SER A 150 2.97 -4.71 -15.38
CA SER A 150 3.75 -5.80 -16.01
C SER A 150 5.20 -5.88 -15.53
N ALA A 151 5.62 -5.07 -14.55
CA ALA A 151 6.99 -5.11 -14.03
C ALA A 151 7.36 -6.51 -13.52
N ASN A 152 8.54 -6.97 -13.91
CA ASN A 152 9.01 -8.28 -13.51
C ASN A 152 9.66 -8.28 -12.11
N THR A 153 9.89 -9.47 -11.59
CA THR A 153 10.48 -9.68 -10.26
C THR A 153 11.86 -9.04 -10.15
N GLN A 154 12.69 -9.14 -11.20
CA GLN A 154 14.05 -8.61 -11.19
C GLN A 154 14.09 -7.09 -11.00
N THR A 155 13.20 -6.36 -11.69
CA THR A 155 13.08 -4.90 -11.53
C THR A 155 12.77 -4.51 -10.08
N ALA A 156 11.86 -5.23 -9.45
CA ALA A 156 11.50 -4.99 -8.05
C ALA A 156 12.64 -5.34 -7.08
N GLU A 157 13.33 -6.45 -7.32
CA GLU A 157 14.49 -6.86 -6.51
C GLU A 157 15.63 -5.84 -6.58
N ASP A 158 15.94 -5.35 -7.76
CA ASP A 158 17.00 -4.35 -7.97
C ASP A 158 16.66 -3.04 -7.25
N TRP A 159 15.39 -2.64 -7.29
CA TRP A 159 14.94 -1.45 -6.57
C TRP A 159 15.05 -1.62 -5.05
N VAL A 160 14.62 -2.77 -4.51
CA VAL A 160 14.72 -3.05 -3.06
C VAL A 160 16.17 -3.03 -2.59
N LYS A 161 17.10 -3.56 -3.36
CA LYS A 161 18.54 -3.53 -3.05
C LYS A 161 19.09 -2.10 -2.98
N GLN A 162 18.58 -1.19 -3.80
CA GLN A 162 18.98 0.22 -3.78
C GLN A 162 18.50 0.97 -2.52
N GLN A 163 17.50 0.44 -1.82
CA GLN A 163 16.96 1.03 -0.59
C GLN A 163 17.71 0.59 0.68
N SER A 164 18.66 -0.31 0.56
CA SER A 164 19.42 -0.88 1.69
C SER A 164 20.63 -0.06 2.05
#